data_37f59211996b3e8f77a5bf95a42b6052
#
_entry.id   37f59211996b3e8f77a5bf95a42b6052
#
_cell.length_a   1.000
_cell.length_b   1.000
_cell.length_c   1.000
_cell.angle_alpha   90.00
_cell.angle_beta   90.00
_cell.angle_gamma   90.00
#
_symmetry.space_group_name_H-M   'P 1'
#
loop_
_entity.id
_entity.type
_entity.pdbx_description
1 polymer ?
#
loop_
_entity_poly.entity_id
_entity_poly.type
_entity_poly.pdbx_seq_one_letter_code
_entity_poly.pdbx_strand_id
1 'polypeptide(L)'
;MMKSNINLQDVFLNQVRKEHIAVTIYLTNGFQLKGMVKGFDNFTVILESDGKQQMIYKHAISTISPVKNVSIIFSESNKDKDNN
;
A
#
# COMPACT_ATOMS: atom_id res chain seq x y z
N MET A 1 14.96 18.82 -9.14
CA MET A 1 14.60 18.56 -8.89
C MET A 1 14.28 17.71 -8.76
N MET A 2 14.33 17.66 -8.38
CA MET A 2 13.95 17.03 -7.98
C MET A 2 13.47 16.23 -7.95
N LYS A 3 13.25 16.05 -8.05
CA LYS A 3 12.74 15.37 -7.83
C LYS A 3 12.16 14.53 -7.30
N SER A 4 11.78 15.06 -7.37
CA SER A 4 11.33 14.21 -6.36
C SER A 4 10.67 12.98 -6.90
N ASN A 5 10.91 11.89 -6.34
CA ASN A 5 10.39 10.64 -6.80
C ASN A 5 9.30 10.20 -5.88
N ILE A 6 8.06 10.36 -6.29
CA ILE A 6 6.95 9.85 -5.52
C ILE A 6 6.80 8.39 -5.85
N ASN A 7 6.98 7.55 -4.84
CA ASN A 7 6.77 6.12 -5.00
C ASN A 7 5.33 5.81 -4.64
N LEU A 8 4.51 5.62 -5.63
CA LEU A 8 3.07 5.44 -5.43
C LEU A 8 2.77 4.21 -4.59
N GLN A 9 3.53 3.14 -4.78
CA GLN A 9 3.34 1.95 -3.96
C GLN A 9 3.48 2.26 -2.49
N ASP A 10 4.54 2.98 -2.15
CA ASP A 10 4.83 3.28 -0.75
C ASP A 10 3.82 4.26 -0.17
N VAL A 11 3.38 5.23 -0.97
CA VAL A 11 2.34 6.15 -0.52
C VAL A 11 1.08 5.37 -0.20
N PHE A 12 0.68 4.47 -1.07
CA PHE A 12 -0.52 3.66 -0.89
C PHE A 12 -0.38 2.76 0.34
N LEU A 13 0.74 2.05 0.43
CA LEU A 13 0.96 1.13 1.55
C LEU A 13 1.00 1.87 2.87
N ASN A 14 1.63 3.03 2.90
CA ASN A 14 1.70 3.82 4.11
C ASN A 14 0.30 4.29 4.52
N GLN A 15 -0.51 4.65 3.56
CA GLN A 15 -1.84 5.15 3.86
C GLN A 15 -2.74 4.06 4.43
N VAL A 16 -2.74 2.86 3.82
CA VAL A 16 -3.56 1.78 4.37
C VAL A 16 -3.08 1.37 5.75
N ARG A 17 -1.76 1.45 5.97
CA ARG A 17 -1.21 1.12 7.27
C ARG A 17 -1.65 2.13 8.33
N LYS A 18 -1.52 3.42 8.01
CA LYS A 18 -1.88 4.47 8.95
C LYS A 18 -3.35 4.47 9.29
N GLU A 19 -4.19 4.22 8.31
CA GLU A 19 -5.63 4.28 8.51
C GLU A 19 -6.22 2.94 8.93
N HIS A 20 -5.36 1.94 9.09
CA HIS A 20 -5.80 0.60 9.52
C HIS A 20 -6.87 0.04 8.60
N ILE A 21 -6.64 0.15 7.30
CA ILE A 21 -7.57 -0.35 6.31
C ILE A 21 -7.12 -1.73 5.89
N ALA A 22 -7.99 -2.72 6.05
CA ALA A 22 -7.66 -4.09 5.63
C ALA A 22 -7.53 -4.15 4.12
N VAL A 23 -6.67 -5.03 3.65
CA VAL A 23 -6.44 -5.19 2.22
C VAL A 23 -6.51 -6.66 1.84
N THR A 24 -6.77 -6.91 0.57
CA THR A 24 -6.58 -8.21 -0.04
C THR A 24 -5.40 -8.08 -0.99
N ILE A 25 -4.41 -8.93 -0.80
CA ILE A 25 -3.24 -8.96 -1.67
C ILE A 25 -3.39 -10.15 -2.60
N TYR A 26 -3.39 -9.86 -3.91
CA TYR A 26 -3.47 -10.90 -4.93
C TYR A 26 -2.07 -11.19 -5.42
N LEU A 27 -1.68 -12.43 -5.35
CA LEU A 27 -0.35 -12.85 -5.76
C LEU A 27 -0.35 -13.27 -7.22
N THR A 28 0.83 -13.25 -7.82
CA THR A 28 0.96 -13.58 -9.24
C THR A 28 0.62 -15.05 -9.51
N ASN A 29 0.67 -15.91 -8.48
CA ASN A 29 0.29 -17.30 -8.64
C ASN A 29 -1.20 -17.55 -8.42
N GLY A 30 -1.98 -16.48 -8.21
CA GLY A 30 -3.42 -16.61 -8.06
C GLY A 30 -3.93 -16.71 -6.64
N PHE A 31 -3.05 -16.84 -5.66
CA PHE A 31 -3.47 -16.87 -4.27
C PHE A 31 -3.84 -15.47 -3.79
N GLN A 32 -4.69 -15.42 -2.79
CA GLN A 32 -5.12 -14.19 -2.16
C GLN A 32 -4.81 -14.25 -0.68
N LEU A 33 -4.32 -13.13 -0.15
CA LEU A 33 -4.04 -13.00 1.27
C LEU A 33 -4.76 -11.76 1.77
N LYS A 34 -5.47 -11.88 2.88
CA LYS A 34 -6.22 -10.76 3.44
C LYS A 34 -5.66 -10.41 4.79
N GLY A 35 -5.61 -9.12 5.08
CA GLY A 35 -5.15 -8.70 6.39
C GLY A 35 -4.80 -7.24 6.43
N MET A 36 -3.99 -6.88 7.41
CA MET A 36 -3.58 -5.51 7.65
C MET A 36 -2.11 -5.36 7.34
N VAL A 37 -1.77 -4.28 6.66
CA VAL A 37 -0.36 -3.98 6.41
C VAL A 37 0.24 -3.45 7.69
N LYS A 38 1.27 -4.12 8.19
CA LYS A 38 1.94 -3.70 9.42
C LYS A 38 3.23 -2.95 9.13
N GLY A 39 3.82 -3.17 7.98
CA GLY A 39 5.05 -2.49 7.59
C GLY A 39 5.43 -2.90 6.20
N PHE A 40 6.42 -2.21 5.65
CA PHE A 40 6.90 -2.54 4.32
C PHE A 40 8.25 -1.85 4.10
N ASP A 41 8.97 -2.34 3.13
CA ASP A 41 10.21 -1.69 2.71
C ASP A 41 10.27 -1.76 1.18
N ASN A 42 11.47 -1.58 0.62
CA ASN A 42 11.61 -1.53 -0.84
C ASN A 42 11.21 -2.83 -1.51
N PHE A 43 11.29 -3.95 -0.82
CA PHE A 43 11.13 -5.25 -1.46
C PHE A 43 10.02 -6.09 -0.87
N THR A 44 9.56 -5.76 0.33
CA THR A 44 8.65 -6.63 1.06
C THR A 44 7.52 -5.86 1.72
N VAL A 45 6.47 -6.59 2.05
CA VAL A 45 5.33 -6.08 2.80
C VAL A 45 5.05 -7.07 3.92
N ILE A 46 4.82 -6.56 5.13
CA ILE A 46 4.39 -7.40 6.24
C ILE A 46 2.89 -7.29 6.38
N LEU A 47 2.22 -8.42 6.26
CA LEU A 47 0.77 -8.50 6.38
C LEU A 47 0.42 -9.31 7.62
N GLU A 48 -0.53 -8.83 8.39
CA GLU A 48 -1.00 -9.55 9.58
C GLU A 48 -2.43 -9.96 9.38
N SER A 49 -2.71 -11.24 9.66
CA SER A 49 -4.05 -11.79 9.53
C SER A 49 -4.24 -12.77 10.65
N ASP A 50 -5.28 -12.58 11.47
CA ASP A 50 -5.60 -13.49 12.57
C ASP A 50 -4.42 -13.70 13.50
N GLY A 51 -3.70 -12.63 13.79
CA GLY A 51 -2.56 -12.70 14.69
C GLY A 51 -1.31 -13.28 14.11
N LYS A 52 -1.32 -13.64 12.83
CA LYS A 52 -0.14 -14.19 12.17
C LYS A 52 0.42 -13.16 11.20
N GLN A 53 1.73 -13.05 11.20
CA GLN A 53 2.41 -12.13 10.30
C GLN A 53 3.03 -12.90 9.16
N GLN A 54 2.93 -12.33 7.97
CA GLN A 54 3.54 -12.91 6.78
C GLN A 54 4.32 -11.83 6.07
N MET A 55 5.50 -12.19 5.61
CA MET A 55 6.31 -11.30 4.80
C MET A 55 6.15 -11.70 3.35
N ILE A 56 5.72 -10.74 2.53
CA ILE A 56 5.41 -11.00 1.14
C ILE A 56 6.35 -10.17 0.29
N TYR A 57 6.98 -10.79 -0.69
CA TYR A 57 7.86 -10.07 -1.59
C TYR A 57 7.01 -9.28 -2.59
N LYS A 58 7.36 -8.02 -2.77
CA LYS A 58 6.58 -7.15 -3.65
C LYS A 58 6.51 -7.70 -5.07
N HIS A 59 7.57 -8.36 -5.54
CA HIS A 59 7.55 -8.88 -6.90
C HIS A 59 6.58 -10.04 -7.09
N ALA A 60 6.07 -10.60 -6.00
CA ALA A 60 5.05 -11.65 -6.08
C ALA A 60 3.64 -11.09 -6.01
N ILE A 61 3.50 -9.78 -5.85
CA ILE A 61 2.19 -9.15 -5.69
C ILE A 61 1.71 -8.64 -7.05
N SER A 62 0.51 -9.04 -7.40
CA SER A 62 -0.14 -8.53 -8.61
C SER A 62 -0.96 -7.29 -8.29
N THR A 63 -1.77 -7.35 -7.24
CA THR A 63 -2.70 -6.28 -6.91
C THR A 63 -2.91 -6.23 -5.40
N ILE A 64 -3.08 -5.04 -4.87
CA ILE A 64 -3.50 -4.86 -3.49
C ILE A 64 -4.80 -4.09 -3.51
N SER A 65 -5.85 -4.69 -2.96
CA SER A 65 -7.18 -4.10 -3.00
C SER A 65 -7.64 -3.79 -1.58
N PRO A 66 -7.78 -2.51 -1.22
CA PRO A 66 -8.26 -2.17 0.11
C PRO A 66 -9.76 -2.38 0.21
N VAL A 67 -10.25 -2.65 1.41
CA VAL A 67 -11.68 -2.89 1.60
C VAL A 67 -12.49 -1.62 1.45
N LYS A 68 -11.84 -0.47 1.47
CA LYS A 68 -12.51 0.78 1.15
C LYS A 68 -11.50 1.70 0.49
N ASN A 69 -11.99 2.73 -0.17
CA ASN A 69 -11.10 3.62 -0.90
C ASN A 69 -10.16 4.35 0.03
N VAL A 70 -8.96 4.59 -0.46
CA VAL A 70 -7.90 5.25 0.28
C VAL A 70 -7.68 6.61 -0.35
N SER A 71 -7.58 7.63 0.49
CA SER A 71 -7.22 8.95 0.01
C SER A 71 -5.73 9.00 -0.23
N ILE A 72 -5.35 9.15 -1.48
CA ILE A 72 -3.95 9.27 -1.83
C ILE A 72 -3.63 10.74 -2.00
N ILE A 73 -2.70 11.23 -1.21
CA ILE A 73 -2.33 12.63 -1.26
C ILE A 73 -0.91 12.75 -1.77
N PHE A 74 -0.75 13.50 -2.84
CA PHE A 74 0.57 13.78 -3.37
C PHE A 74 0.94 15.17 -2.91
N SER A 75 2.07 15.28 -2.26
CA SER A 75 2.40 16.49 -1.55
C SER A 75 2.42 17.71 -2.42
N GLU A 76 2.91 17.61 -3.64
CA GLU A 76 2.94 18.80 -4.41
C GLU A 76 1.77 18.94 -5.31
N SER A 77 1.07 17.89 -5.55
CA SER A 77 0.02 18.04 -6.50
C SER A 77 -1.17 18.65 -5.87
N ASN A 78 -1.29 18.55 -4.77
CA ASN A 78 -2.40 19.00 -4.28
C ASN A 78 -2.44 20.32 -4.04
N LYS A 79 -1.76 20.80 -4.20
CA LYS A 79 -1.89 22.00 -3.90
C LYS A 79 -2.50 22.70 -4.92
N ASP A 80 -2.49 22.59 -5.52
CA ASP A 80 -2.96 23.20 -6.37
C ASP A 80 -4.03 23.18 -6.80
N LYS A 81 -4.06 22.87 -6.54
CA LYS A 81 -5.04 22.75 -6.76
C LYS A 81 -5.95 22.94 -6.56
N ASP A 82 -5.82 23.19 -6.13
CA ASP A 82 -6.50 23.40 -5.85
C ASP A 82 -7.07 23.76 -6.00
N ASN A 83 -6.89 24.00 -5.99
CA ASN A 83 -7.26 24.37 -6.07
C ASN A 83 -7.71 24.49 -6.41
N ASN A 84 -7.66 24.68 -6.55
CA ASN A 84 -8.02 24.72 -6.74
C ASN A 84 -8.37 24.54 -6.92
#